data_e57cbac145ca97087dee6d5749fc0e40
#
_entry.id   e57cbac145ca97087dee6d5749fc0e40
#
_cell.length_a   1.000
_cell.length_b   1.000
_cell.length_c   1.000
_cell.angle_alpha   90.00
_cell.angle_beta   90.00
_cell.angle_gamma   90.00
#
_symmetry.space_group_name_H-M   'P 1'
#
loop_
_entity.id
_entity.type
_entity.pdbx_description
1 polymer ?
#
loop_
_entity_poly.entity_id
_entity_poly.type
_entity_poly.pdbx_seq_one_letter_code
_entity_poly.pdbx_strand_id
1 'polypeptide(L)'
;MTPDPSDCLAPTAFVDFDHPAVAGYARESAGGPGTDRERAVRLYYAVRDGIRYDPYLIDLSTKGLRASTVLENGRGWCVNKAVLLAAVCRAAGIPACMGYADVKNHLSTERLRQTMQTDVFYYHGYTSIFLDGRGVKATPAFNLSLCEKFRLRPLEFDGTEDSIYHPFDL
;
A
#
# COMPACT_ATOMS: atom_id res chain seq x y z
N MET A 1 -5.51 -0.48 -20.14
CA MET A 1 -5.48 -1.96 -20.25
C MET A 1 -5.30 -2.52 -18.85
N THR A 2 -6.20 -3.35 -18.38
CA THR A 2 -6.06 -4.01 -17.06
C THR A 2 -5.00 -5.10 -17.21
N PRO A 3 -3.97 -5.17 -16.34
CA PRO A 3 -2.96 -6.22 -16.43
C PRO A 3 -3.59 -7.60 -16.22
N ASP A 4 -3.00 -8.62 -16.83
CA ASP A 4 -3.39 -10.01 -16.58
C ASP A 4 -3.03 -10.35 -15.12
N PRO A 5 -3.95 -10.94 -14.34
CA PRO A 5 -3.65 -11.37 -12.98
C PRO A 5 -2.41 -12.26 -12.86
N SER A 6 -2.12 -13.09 -13.88
CA SER A 6 -0.92 -13.94 -13.89
C SER A 6 0.37 -13.15 -13.92
N ASP A 7 0.41 -11.99 -14.57
CA ASP A 7 1.56 -11.09 -14.59
C ASP A 7 1.81 -10.45 -13.22
N CYS A 8 0.79 -10.43 -12.38
CA CYS A 8 0.80 -9.86 -11.05
C CYS A 8 1.16 -10.85 -9.94
N LEU A 9 1.75 -12.01 -10.29
CA LEU A 9 2.25 -13.04 -9.37
C LEU A 9 3.77 -13.23 -9.43
N ALA A 10 4.46 -12.64 -10.41
CA ALA A 10 5.91 -12.79 -10.54
C ALA A 10 6.68 -11.79 -9.64
N PRO A 11 7.87 -12.14 -9.14
CA PRO A 11 8.74 -11.17 -8.47
C PRO A 11 9.27 -10.15 -9.49
N THR A 12 9.57 -8.95 -9.01
CA THR A 12 10.21 -7.89 -9.81
C THR A 12 11.32 -7.24 -8.99
N ALA A 13 12.11 -6.35 -9.62
CA ALA A 13 13.14 -5.60 -8.92
C ALA A 13 12.61 -4.75 -7.73
N PHE A 14 11.33 -4.39 -7.74
CA PHE A 14 10.69 -3.61 -6.68
C PHE A 14 9.78 -4.47 -5.78
N VAL A 15 9.05 -5.39 -6.37
CA VAL A 15 8.14 -6.31 -5.68
C VAL A 15 8.88 -7.63 -5.45
N ASP A 16 9.89 -7.59 -4.59
CA ASP A 16 10.80 -8.70 -4.28
C ASP A 16 10.22 -9.60 -3.16
N PHE A 17 9.03 -10.14 -3.42
CA PHE A 17 8.30 -10.93 -2.42
C PHE A 17 8.97 -12.27 -2.07
N ASP A 18 9.88 -12.73 -2.89
CA ASP A 18 10.76 -13.89 -2.67
C ASP A 18 11.89 -13.62 -1.66
N HIS A 19 12.08 -12.34 -1.27
CA HIS A 19 13.00 -12.02 -0.19
C HIS A 19 12.50 -12.63 1.14
N PRO A 20 13.35 -13.35 1.90
CA PRO A 20 12.94 -14.11 3.10
C PRO A 20 12.19 -13.28 4.13
N ALA A 21 12.59 -12.03 4.35
CA ALA A 21 11.92 -11.13 5.30
C ALA A 21 10.49 -10.78 4.86
N VAL A 22 10.28 -10.52 3.56
CA VAL A 22 8.96 -10.20 3.00
C VAL A 22 8.05 -11.43 3.05
N ALA A 23 8.56 -12.59 2.64
CA ALA A 23 7.83 -13.85 2.70
C ALA A 23 7.44 -14.22 4.14
N GLY A 24 8.34 -14.02 5.10
CA GLY A 24 8.08 -14.23 6.52
C GLY A 24 6.99 -13.29 7.06
N TYR A 25 7.13 -12.00 6.79
CA TYR A 25 6.15 -10.98 7.20
C TYR A 25 4.76 -11.25 6.59
N ALA A 26 4.71 -11.63 5.32
CA ALA A 26 3.45 -11.98 4.66
C ALA A 26 2.76 -13.19 5.32
N ARG A 27 3.52 -14.24 5.63
CA ARG A 27 2.98 -15.45 6.29
C ARG A 27 2.41 -15.14 7.67
N GLU A 28 3.13 -14.37 8.47
CA GLU A 28 2.69 -13.96 9.80
C GLU A 28 1.46 -13.06 9.73
N SER A 29 1.47 -12.07 8.84
CA SER A 29 0.42 -11.07 8.72
C SER A 29 -0.85 -11.59 8.05
N ALA A 30 -0.75 -12.52 7.11
CA ALA A 30 -1.91 -13.17 6.50
C ALA A 30 -2.71 -14.01 7.51
N GLY A 31 -2.06 -14.42 8.61
CA GLY A 31 -2.70 -15.22 9.67
C GLY A 31 -3.02 -16.64 9.22
N GLY A 32 -3.96 -17.25 9.94
CA GLY A 32 -4.40 -18.63 9.69
C GLY A 32 -5.23 -18.79 8.40
N PRO A 33 -5.89 -19.95 8.24
CA PRO A 33 -6.73 -20.24 7.09
C PRO A 33 -7.75 -19.13 6.80
N GLY A 34 -8.11 -18.99 5.56
CA GLY A 34 -9.10 -18.00 5.10
C GLY A 34 -9.11 -17.88 3.58
N THR A 35 -10.12 -17.19 3.07
CA THR A 35 -10.23 -16.84 1.66
C THR A 35 -9.14 -15.82 1.28
N ASP A 36 -8.87 -15.67 0.00
CA ASP A 36 -7.93 -14.66 -0.51
C ASP A 36 -8.32 -13.26 -0.05
N ARG A 37 -9.63 -12.95 -0.03
CA ARG A 37 -10.15 -11.68 0.48
C ARG A 37 -9.81 -11.47 1.94
N GLU A 38 -10.09 -12.42 2.82
CA GLU A 38 -9.80 -12.32 4.24
C GLU A 38 -8.30 -12.15 4.50
N ARG A 39 -7.46 -12.88 3.76
CA ARG A 39 -6.00 -12.75 3.84
C ARG A 39 -5.53 -11.38 3.34
N ALA A 40 -6.05 -10.91 2.21
CA ALA A 40 -5.71 -9.60 1.66
C ALA A 40 -6.09 -8.45 2.61
N VAL A 41 -7.24 -8.53 3.28
CA VAL A 41 -7.67 -7.55 4.29
C VAL A 41 -6.69 -7.54 5.47
N ARG A 42 -6.31 -8.70 6.00
CA ARG A 42 -5.30 -8.77 7.08
C ARG A 42 -3.95 -8.19 6.65
N LEU A 43 -3.49 -8.50 5.45
CA LEU A 43 -2.25 -7.95 4.88
C LEU A 43 -2.31 -6.44 4.69
N TYR A 44 -3.47 -5.91 4.25
CA TYR A 44 -3.67 -4.47 4.14
C TYR A 44 -3.47 -3.76 5.48
N TYR A 45 -4.13 -4.22 6.53
CA TYR A 45 -4.01 -3.61 7.85
C TYR A 45 -2.62 -3.78 8.45
N ALA A 46 -1.96 -4.91 8.22
CA ALA A 46 -0.58 -5.12 8.65
C ALA A 46 0.37 -4.09 8.02
N VAL A 47 0.26 -3.83 6.72
CA VAL A 47 1.08 -2.83 6.03
C VAL A 47 0.65 -1.40 6.42
N ARG A 48 -0.67 -1.11 6.48
CA ARG A 48 -1.16 0.22 6.84
C ARG A 48 -0.64 0.65 8.21
N ASP A 49 -0.72 -0.22 9.21
CA ASP A 49 -0.46 0.13 10.60
C ASP A 49 0.93 -0.28 11.07
N GLY A 50 1.53 -1.32 10.49
CA GLY A 50 2.87 -1.78 10.83
C GLY A 50 4.01 -0.96 10.22
N ILE A 51 3.75 -0.23 9.13
CA ILE A 51 4.72 0.62 8.44
C ILE A 51 4.32 2.08 8.62
N ARG A 52 5.17 2.87 9.27
CA ARG A 52 4.88 4.28 9.52
C ARG A 52 4.89 5.10 8.23
N TYR A 53 3.88 5.93 8.01
CA TYR A 53 3.88 6.86 6.90
C TYR A 53 4.91 7.97 7.09
N ASP A 54 5.80 8.15 6.10
CA ASP A 54 6.82 9.18 6.09
C ASP A 54 6.95 9.79 4.68
N PRO A 55 6.33 10.96 4.42
CA PRO A 55 6.35 11.59 3.10
C PRO A 55 7.69 12.29 2.80
N TYR A 56 8.61 12.34 3.74
CA TYR A 56 9.90 13.02 3.60
C TYR A 56 11.04 12.03 3.30
N LEU A 57 10.83 10.74 3.51
CA LEU A 57 11.78 9.70 3.15
C LEU A 57 11.52 9.23 1.71
N ILE A 58 12.00 10.00 0.73
CA ILE A 58 11.84 9.68 -0.69
C ILE A 58 13.21 9.28 -1.25
N ASP A 59 13.35 7.99 -1.52
CA ASP A 59 14.48 7.42 -2.26
C ASP A 59 13.91 6.70 -3.49
N LEU A 60 14.13 7.28 -4.68
CA LEU A 60 13.64 6.78 -5.96
C LEU A 60 14.58 5.76 -6.60
N SER A 61 15.67 5.39 -5.94
CA SER A 61 16.53 4.31 -6.40
C SER A 61 15.78 2.97 -6.39
N THR A 62 16.24 2.02 -7.21
CA THR A 62 15.68 0.66 -7.19
C THR A 62 15.73 0.05 -5.80
N LYS A 63 16.81 0.31 -5.04
CA LYS A 63 16.94 -0.16 -3.66
C LYS A 63 15.92 0.49 -2.74
N GLY A 64 15.76 1.82 -2.82
CA GLY A 64 14.85 2.59 -1.96
C GLY A 64 13.37 2.26 -2.15
N LEU A 65 12.99 1.83 -3.38
CA LEU A 65 11.62 1.45 -3.72
C LEU A 65 11.31 -0.04 -3.51
N ARG A 66 12.29 -0.86 -3.14
CA ARG A 66 12.14 -2.31 -2.98
C ARG A 66 11.33 -2.65 -1.73
N ALA A 67 10.40 -3.62 -1.84
CA ALA A 67 9.55 -4.03 -0.73
C ALA A 67 10.34 -4.48 0.51
N SER A 68 11.42 -5.24 0.32
CA SER A 68 12.30 -5.67 1.43
C SER A 68 12.94 -4.49 2.16
N THR A 69 13.35 -3.44 1.43
CA THR A 69 13.91 -2.22 2.03
C THR A 69 12.87 -1.43 2.81
N VAL A 70 11.64 -1.35 2.29
CA VAL A 70 10.52 -0.70 2.99
C VAL A 70 10.23 -1.39 4.32
N LEU A 71 10.22 -2.73 4.30
CA LEU A 71 10.01 -3.54 5.50
C LEU A 71 11.14 -3.33 6.52
N GLU A 72 12.40 -3.34 6.08
CA GLU A 72 13.57 -3.10 6.93
C GLU A 72 13.53 -1.71 7.58
N ASN A 73 13.15 -0.67 6.81
CA ASN A 73 13.05 0.69 7.31
C ASN A 73 11.86 0.92 8.26
N GLY A 74 10.82 0.09 8.19
CA GLY A 74 9.60 0.21 8.98
C GLY A 74 8.81 1.50 8.69
N ARG A 75 9.11 2.21 7.61
CA ARG A 75 8.47 3.46 7.21
C ARG A 75 8.61 3.71 5.71
N GLY A 76 7.72 4.52 5.18
CA GLY A 76 7.73 4.90 3.78
C GLY A 76 6.53 5.75 3.38
N TRP A 77 6.56 6.31 2.20
CA TRP A 77 5.48 7.08 1.62
C TRP A 77 4.48 6.19 0.85
N CYS A 78 3.47 6.77 0.21
CA CYS A 78 2.38 6.01 -0.42
C CYS A 78 2.87 4.93 -1.39
N VAL A 79 3.86 5.25 -2.26
CA VAL A 79 4.41 4.29 -3.22
C VAL A 79 5.13 3.15 -2.52
N ASN A 80 6.00 3.43 -1.54
CA ASN A 80 6.70 2.40 -0.77
C ASN A 80 5.72 1.41 -0.12
N LYS A 81 4.70 1.93 0.55
CA LYS A 81 3.71 1.11 1.25
C LYS A 81 2.85 0.31 0.27
N ALA A 82 2.52 0.87 -0.90
CA ALA A 82 1.81 0.15 -1.95
C ALA A 82 2.67 -0.97 -2.56
N VAL A 83 3.97 -0.74 -2.78
CA VAL A 83 4.91 -1.79 -3.24
C VAL A 83 4.97 -2.93 -2.24
N LEU A 84 5.08 -2.62 -0.93
CA LEU A 84 5.11 -3.66 0.10
C LEU A 84 3.78 -4.42 0.16
N LEU A 85 2.63 -3.74 0.05
CA LEU A 85 1.32 -4.42 0.01
C LEU A 85 1.22 -5.39 -1.19
N ALA A 86 1.67 -4.95 -2.37
CA ALA A 86 1.72 -5.84 -3.55
C ALA A 86 2.63 -7.06 -3.29
N ALA A 87 3.78 -6.85 -2.65
CA ALA A 87 4.73 -7.92 -2.35
C ALA A 87 4.15 -8.95 -1.37
N VAL A 88 3.54 -8.50 -0.28
CA VAL A 88 2.97 -9.44 0.71
C VAL A 88 1.73 -10.17 0.16
N CYS A 89 0.93 -9.53 -0.71
CA CYS A 89 -0.17 -10.20 -1.41
C CYS A 89 0.37 -11.30 -2.33
N ARG A 90 1.39 -11.01 -3.17
CA ARG A 90 2.02 -12.00 -4.05
C ARG A 90 2.65 -13.14 -3.27
N ALA A 91 3.32 -12.86 -2.16
CA ALA A 91 3.87 -13.89 -1.26
C ALA A 91 2.80 -14.82 -0.68
N ALA A 92 1.58 -14.32 -0.51
CA ALA A 92 0.41 -15.09 -0.09
C ALA A 92 -0.31 -15.79 -1.27
N GLY A 93 0.21 -15.70 -2.51
CA GLY A 93 -0.40 -16.26 -3.71
C GLY A 93 -1.58 -15.45 -4.26
N ILE A 94 -1.77 -14.21 -3.80
CA ILE A 94 -2.84 -13.31 -4.25
C ILE A 94 -2.26 -12.36 -5.31
N PRO A 95 -2.77 -12.37 -6.55
CA PRO A 95 -2.25 -11.49 -7.59
C PRO A 95 -2.45 -10.03 -7.22
N ALA A 96 -1.39 -9.23 -7.30
CA ALA A 96 -1.43 -7.82 -6.95
C ALA A 96 -0.45 -7.01 -7.79
N CYS A 97 -0.91 -5.91 -8.36
CA CYS A 97 -0.13 -5.00 -9.18
C CYS A 97 -0.10 -3.59 -8.63
N MET A 98 1.00 -2.88 -8.89
CA MET A 98 1.09 -1.45 -8.62
C MET A 98 0.22 -0.65 -9.59
N GLY A 99 -0.41 0.40 -9.07
CA GLY A 99 -1.08 1.41 -9.86
C GLY A 99 -0.78 2.81 -9.33
N TYR A 100 -1.04 3.81 -10.17
CA TYR A 100 -0.85 5.21 -9.85
C TYR A 100 -2.10 5.99 -10.21
N ALA A 101 -2.45 6.96 -9.38
CA ALA A 101 -3.57 7.87 -9.62
C ALA A 101 -3.17 9.29 -9.20
N ASP A 102 -3.69 10.28 -9.91
CA ASP A 102 -3.62 11.66 -9.45
C ASP A 102 -4.77 11.89 -8.48
N VAL A 103 -4.45 12.24 -7.24
CA VAL A 103 -5.44 12.43 -6.19
C VAL A 103 -5.36 13.84 -5.62
N LYS A 104 -6.50 14.50 -5.51
CA LYS A 104 -6.57 15.78 -4.84
C LYS A 104 -6.61 15.53 -3.33
N ASN A 105 -5.58 16.02 -2.63
CA ASN A 105 -5.49 15.84 -1.19
C ASN A 105 -5.94 17.11 -0.46
N HIS A 106 -7.14 17.06 0.08
CA HIS A 106 -7.71 18.16 0.88
C HIS A 106 -7.19 18.18 2.33
N LEU A 107 -6.46 17.13 2.75
CA LEU A 107 -5.94 16.94 4.10
C LEU A 107 -4.43 17.21 4.22
N SER A 108 -3.79 17.79 3.20
CA SER A 108 -2.36 18.08 3.26
C SER A 108 -2.03 19.14 4.31
N THR A 109 -0.95 18.91 5.09
CA THR A 109 -0.46 19.92 6.02
C THR A 109 0.03 21.15 5.24
N GLU A 110 -0.03 22.33 5.88
CA GLU A 110 0.48 23.58 5.29
C GLU A 110 1.93 23.45 4.82
N ARG A 111 2.78 22.79 5.62
CA ARG A 111 4.17 22.51 5.24
C ARG A 111 4.28 21.67 3.97
N LEU A 112 3.42 20.66 3.81
CA LEU A 112 3.44 19.79 2.63
C LEU A 112 2.91 20.54 1.41
N ARG A 113 1.86 21.36 1.55
CA ARG A 113 1.36 22.24 0.47
C ARG A 113 2.40 23.25 0.00
N GLN A 114 3.12 23.88 0.92
CA GLN A 114 4.22 24.81 0.61
C GLN A 114 5.37 24.11 -0.12
N THR A 115 5.69 22.87 0.26
CA THR A 115 6.74 22.08 -0.38
C THR A 115 6.34 21.64 -1.78
N MET A 116 5.09 21.21 -1.98
CA MET A 116 4.58 20.68 -3.24
C MET A 116 4.02 21.75 -4.18
N GLN A 117 3.65 22.92 -3.65
CA GLN A 117 3.01 24.04 -4.39
C GLN A 117 1.71 23.64 -5.11
N THR A 118 1.07 22.55 -4.69
CA THR A 118 -0.17 22.03 -5.25
C THR A 118 -0.92 21.20 -4.21
N ASP A 119 -2.23 21.10 -4.37
CA ASP A 119 -3.10 20.20 -3.61
C ASP A 119 -3.33 18.85 -4.34
N VAL A 120 -2.77 18.71 -5.55
CA VAL A 120 -2.81 17.46 -6.32
C VAL A 120 -1.56 16.64 -6.06
N PHE A 121 -1.74 15.42 -5.59
CA PHE A 121 -0.70 14.41 -5.48
C PHE A 121 -0.67 13.60 -6.76
N TYR A 122 0.27 13.92 -7.62
CA TYR A 122 0.51 13.17 -8.83
C TYR A 122 1.17 11.83 -8.51
N TYR A 123 0.79 10.80 -9.26
CA TYR A 123 1.34 9.44 -9.10
C TYR A 123 1.17 8.86 -7.68
N HIS A 124 0.04 9.16 -7.03
CA HIS A 124 -0.27 8.50 -5.76
C HIS A 124 -0.33 7.00 -5.95
N GLY A 125 0.57 6.27 -5.25
CA GLY A 125 0.69 4.83 -5.38
C GLY A 125 -0.45 4.08 -4.68
N TYR A 126 -1.06 3.14 -5.39
CA TYR A 126 -2.01 2.18 -4.83
C TYR A 126 -1.66 0.76 -5.29
N THR A 127 -2.25 -0.22 -4.65
CA THR A 127 -2.16 -1.63 -5.04
C THR A 127 -3.50 -2.07 -5.60
N SER A 128 -3.51 -2.62 -6.82
CA SER A 128 -4.67 -3.35 -7.35
C SER A 128 -4.53 -4.81 -6.97
N ILE A 129 -5.41 -5.31 -6.11
CA ILE A 129 -5.43 -6.68 -5.61
C ILE A 129 -6.54 -7.43 -6.34
N PHE A 130 -6.23 -8.56 -6.96
CA PHE A 130 -7.21 -9.35 -7.69
C PHE A 130 -7.94 -10.29 -6.74
N LEU A 131 -9.20 -9.98 -6.48
CA LEU A 131 -10.09 -10.72 -5.58
C LEU A 131 -11.40 -11.03 -6.29
N ASP A 132 -11.86 -12.28 -6.20
CA ASP A 132 -13.15 -12.72 -6.78
C ASP A 132 -13.36 -12.31 -8.25
N GLY A 133 -12.27 -12.42 -9.04
CA GLY A 133 -12.31 -12.18 -10.50
C GLY A 133 -12.21 -10.71 -10.91
N ARG A 134 -11.94 -9.78 -10.00
CA ARG A 134 -11.74 -8.35 -10.31
C ARG A 134 -10.58 -7.72 -9.52
N GLY A 135 -10.00 -6.66 -10.06
CA GLY A 135 -9.05 -5.84 -9.35
C GLY A 135 -9.75 -4.90 -8.38
N VAL A 136 -9.38 -4.91 -7.11
CA VAL A 136 -9.84 -3.99 -6.07
C VAL A 136 -8.65 -3.14 -5.65
N LYS A 137 -8.80 -1.82 -5.64
CA LYS A 137 -7.70 -0.89 -5.36
C LYS A 137 -7.60 -0.59 -3.86
N ALA A 138 -6.38 -0.62 -3.35
CA ALA A 138 -6.10 -0.38 -1.94
C ALA A 138 -4.91 0.56 -1.75
N THR A 139 -5.05 1.55 -0.87
CA THR A 139 -3.99 2.49 -0.49
C THR A 139 -3.70 2.38 1.00
N PRO A 140 -2.63 1.68 1.41
CA PRO A 140 -2.28 1.52 2.82
C PRO A 140 -1.39 2.68 3.34
N ALA A 141 -1.63 3.94 2.91
CA ALA A 141 -0.70 5.03 3.16
C ALA A 141 -0.68 5.47 4.63
N PHE A 142 -1.74 6.05 5.14
CA PHE A 142 -1.77 6.63 6.48
C PHE A 142 -2.06 5.57 7.54
N ASN A 143 -1.12 5.35 8.43
CA ASN A 143 -1.29 4.44 9.55
C ASN A 143 -2.23 5.01 10.62
N LEU A 144 -2.88 4.13 11.39
CA LEU A 144 -3.91 4.50 12.35
C LEU A 144 -3.44 5.58 13.34
N SER A 145 -2.26 5.42 13.92
CA SER A 145 -1.72 6.40 14.89
C SER A 145 -1.48 7.79 14.27
N LEU A 146 -1.17 7.87 12.98
CA LEU A 146 -1.11 9.14 12.26
C LEU A 146 -2.49 9.76 12.12
N CYS A 147 -3.49 8.95 11.73
CA CYS A 147 -4.86 9.40 11.59
C CYS A 147 -5.41 9.92 12.92
N GLU A 148 -5.20 9.21 14.02
CA GLU A 148 -5.59 9.64 15.37
C GLU A 148 -4.95 10.98 15.75
N LYS A 149 -3.62 11.10 15.55
CA LYS A 149 -2.87 12.32 15.86
C LYS A 149 -3.39 13.56 15.12
N PHE A 150 -3.79 13.40 13.86
CA PHE A 150 -4.27 14.50 13.02
C PHE A 150 -5.79 14.56 12.91
N ARG A 151 -6.51 13.73 13.66
CA ARG A 151 -7.98 13.63 13.63
C ARG A 151 -8.53 13.37 12.23
N LEU A 152 -7.85 12.48 11.50
CA LEU A 152 -8.26 12.03 10.18
C LEU A 152 -9.00 10.71 10.32
N ARG A 153 -10.00 10.48 9.47
CA ARG A 153 -10.62 9.17 9.37
C ARG A 153 -9.67 8.21 8.67
N PRO A 154 -9.33 7.04 9.27
CA PRO A 154 -8.48 6.06 8.61
C PRO A 154 -9.17 5.50 7.36
N LEU A 155 -8.36 5.16 6.36
CA LEU A 155 -8.85 4.51 5.15
C LEU A 155 -9.01 3.01 5.41
N GLU A 156 -10.26 2.56 5.41
CA GLU A 156 -10.62 1.16 5.65
C GLU A 156 -10.62 0.36 4.33
N PHE A 157 -10.40 -0.96 4.44
CA PHE A 157 -10.40 -1.87 3.30
C PHE A 157 -11.07 -3.20 3.69
N ASP A 158 -12.07 -3.60 2.93
CA ASP A 158 -12.82 -4.83 3.15
C ASP A 158 -12.64 -5.87 2.03
N GLY A 159 -11.87 -5.52 0.99
CA GLY A 159 -11.62 -6.37 -0.17
C GLY A 159 -12.78 -6.42 -1.17
N THR A 160 -13.84 -5.62 -0.98
CA THR A 160 -14.98 -5.58 -1.90
C THR A 160 -15.04 -4.30 -2.71
N GLU A 161 -14.72 -3.16 -2.12
CA GLU A 161 -14.75 -1.86 -2.77
C GLU A 161 -13.36 -1.23 -2.84
N ASP A 162 -13.17 -0.34 -3.83
CA ASP A 162 -11.93 0.44 -3.96
C ASP A 162 -11.73 1.34 -2.72
N SER A 163 -10.52 1.33 -2.20
CA SER A 163 -10.12 2.11 -1.03
C SER A 163 -8.89 2.95 -1.37
N ILE A 164 -9.10 4.06 -2.12
CA ILE A 164 -8.03 4.91 -2.62
C ILE A 164 -8.08 6.32 -2.05
N TYR A 165 -9.29 6.82 -1.78
CA TYR A 165 -9.51 8.19 -1.36
C TYR A 165 -9.85 8.23 0.12
N HIS A 166 -9.15 9.08 0.87
CA HIS A 166 -9.55 9.34 2.24
C HIS A 166 -10.96 9.92 2.24
N PRO A 167 -11.88 9.36 3.05
CA PRO A 167 -13.21 9.94 3.20
C PRO A 167 -13.06 11.38 3.70
N PHE A 168 -13.76 12.30 3.05
CA PHE A 168 -13.82 13.68 3.49
C PHE A 168 -14.55 13.74 4.81
N ASP A 169 -13.96 14.47 5.72
CA ASP A 169 -14.51 15.05 6.95
C ASP A 169 -15.49 14.25 7.81
N LEU A 170 -15.19 14.33 9.09
CA LEU A 170 -16.18 14.20 10.15
C LEU A 170 -17.06 15.44 10.19
#